data_ac1eaff63c9b75956cc7b27c59c2c45c
#
_entry.id   ac1eaff63c9b75956cc7b27c59c2c45c
#
_cell.length_a   1.000
_cell.length_b   1.000
_cell.length_c   1.000
_cell.angle_alpha   90.00
_cell.angle_beta   90.00
_cell.angle_gamma   90.00
#
_symmetry.space_group_name_H-M   'P 1'
#
loop_
_entity.id
_entity.type
_entity.pdbx_description
1 polymer ?
#
loop_
_entity_poly.entity_id
_entity_poly.type
_entity_poly.pdbx_seq_one_letter_code
_entity_poly.pdbx_strand_id
1 'polypeptide(L)'
;SKNWILKAYNLAKRAHEWQFRLSWEPYVTHPLKATLILMDLKPDLESIQTCILHDVIEDTTFTQEEIEKEFWEEVAWLCEWLVKVSKIRYKWEDRHLETIKKTFLAMGKDLRVIFVKLADRIHNMQTLHYHPEPKKREKIALETMKIYAPVAKRLWLYQYQIALENACFKILYPEEFKTIVSYLKKWYSGSDKYIKKWIFNITKLLQKEWISD
;
A
#
# COMPACT_ATOMS: atom_id res chain seq x y z
N SER A 1 1.02 0.24 23.69
CA SER A 1 1.09 0.24 22.20
C SER A 1 1.84 1.44 21.64
N LYS A 2 1.51 2.70 22.02
CA LYS A 2 2.13 3.93 21.46
C LYS A 2 3.68 3.92 21.53
N ASN A 3 4.26 3.51 22.64
CA ASN A 3 5.73 3.47 22.83
C ASN A 3 6.40 2.48 21.86
N TRP A 4 5.76 1.36 21.56
CA TRP A 4 6.28 0.35 20.66
C TRP A 4 6.25 0.78 19.19
N ILE A 5 5.22 1.52 18.78
CA ILE A 5 5.15 2.14 17.45
C ILE A 5 6.25 3.19 17.30
N LEU A 6 6.44 4.04 18.33
CA LEU A 6 7.49 5.04 18.33
C LEU A 6 8.90 4.39 18.31
N LYS A 7 9.08 3.26 19.00
CA LYS A 7 10.32 2.49 18.97
C LYS A 7 10.63 1.99 17.55
N ALA A 8 9.63 1.40 16.86
CA ALA A 8 9.77 0.94 15.48
C ALA A 8 10.10 2.10 14.52
N TYR A 9 9.41 3.22 14.67
CA TYR A 9 9.71 4.43 13.88
C TYR A 9 11.15 4.93 14.09
N ASN A 10 11.62 5.02 15.35
CA ASN A 10 12.96 5.50 15.64
C ASN A 10 14.05 4.57 15.09
N LEU A 11 13.81 3.24 15.13
CA LEU A 11 14.71 2.27 14.51
C LEU A 11 14.72 2.43 12.98
N ALA A 12 13.55 2.46 12.34
CA ALA A 12 13.47 2.66 10.89
C ALA A 12 14.11 3.97 10.45
N LYS A 13 13.88 5.08 11.19
CA LYS A 13 14.51 6.38 10.91
C LYS A 13 16.03 6.31 10.99
N ARG A 14 16.58 5.66 12.01
CA ARG A 14 18.03 5.46 12.18
C ARG A 14 18.61 4.54 11.10
N ALA A 15 17.90 3.44 10.78
CA ALA A 15 18.35 2.47 9.78
C ALA A 15 18.44 3.08 8.38
N HIS A 16 17.49 3.95 8.03
CA HIS A 16 17.45 4.66 6.75
C HIS A 16 18.03 6.08 6.80
N GLU A 17 18.88 6.36 7.78
CA GLU A 17 19.56 7.64 7.85
C GLU A 17 20.37 7.86 6.57
N TRP A 18 20.26 9.08 5.98
CA TRP A 18 20.88 9.45 4.70
C TRP A 18 20.31 8.78 3.44
N GLN A 19 19.27 7.96 3.56
CA GLN A 19 18.57 7.43 2.40
C GLN A 19 17.38 8.34 2.00
N PHE A 20 17.24 8.56 0.70
CA PHE A 20 16.16 9.36 0.11
C PHE A 20 15.41 8.57 -0.97
N ARG A 21 14.13 8.85 -1.07
CA ARG A 21 13.28 8.37 -2.18
C ARG A 21 13.60 9.16 -3.46
N LEU A 22 13.15 8.65 -4.61
CA LEU A 22 13.23 9.40 -5.86
C LEU A 22 12.45 10.73 -5.85
N SER A 23 11.55 10.90 -4.90
CA SER A 23 10.85 12.16 -4.63
C SER A 23 11.64 13.15 -3.76
N TRP A 24 12.89 12.84 -3.38
CA TRP A 24 13.74 13.60 -2.46
C TRP A 24 13.20 13.66 -1.01
N GLU A 25 12.15 12.93 -0.69
CA GLU A 25 11.71 12.76 0.70
C GLU A 25 12.65 11.78 1.44
N PRO A 26 12.88 11.96 2.77
CA PRO A 26 13.59 10.97 3.59
C PRO A 26 12.94 9.58 3.44
N TYR A 27 13.76 8.52 3.32
CA TYR A 27 13.25 7.18 3.02
C TYR A 27 12.18 6.70 4.03
N VAL A 28 12.35 7.04 5.31
CA VAL A 28 11.41 6.66 6.39
C VAL A 28 9.96 7.12 6.15
N THR A 29 9.74 8.11 5.27
CA THR A 29 8.39 8.55 4.90
C THR A 29 7.60 7.46 4.17
N HIS A 30 8.30 6.56 3.43
CA HIS A 30 7.69 5.46 2.72
C HIS A 30 7.02 4.44 3.66
N PRO A 31 7.72 3.79 4.60
CA PRO A 31 7.08 2.84 5.49
C PRO A 31 6.00 3.47 6.37
N LEU A 32 6.10 4.76 6.71
CA LEU A 32 5.02 5.45 7.42
C LEU A 32 3.76 5.60 6.56
N LYS A 33 3.90 6.03 5.30
CA LYS A 33 2.76 6.15 4.37
C LYS A 33 2.14 4.80 4.05
N ALA A 34 2.96 3.75 3.89
CA ALA A 34 2.48 2.37 3.76
C ALA A 34 1.70 1.92 5.01
N THR A 35 2.20 2.26 6.20
CA THR A 35 1.50 1.96 7.46
C THR A 35 0.15 2.67 7.54
N LEU A 36 0.06 3.94 7.11
CA LEU A 36 -1.23 4.65 7.06
C LEU A 36 -2.24 3.95 6.14
N ILE A 37 -1.80 3.42 5.00
CA ILE A 37 -2.65 2.61 4.11
C ILE A 37 -3.09 1.32 4.83
N LEU A 38 -2.16 0.65 5.54
CA LEU A 38 -2.46 -0.56 6.29
C LEU A 38 -3.51 -0.35 7.39
N MET A 39 -3.57 0.86 7.99
CA MET A 39 -4.54 1.18 9.06
C MET A 39 -6.00 0.99 8.66
N ASP A 40 -6.34 1.05 7.38
CA ASP A 40 -7.70 0.78 6.87
C ASP A 40 -8.17 -0.65 7.19
N LEU A 41 -7.23 -1.57 7.38
CA LEU A 41 -7.50 -2.98 7.73
C LEU A 41 -7.59 -3.22 9.25
N LYS A 42 -7.44 -2.18 10.09
CA LYS A 42 -7.42 -2.27 11.55
C LYS A 42 -6.40 -3.33 12.05
N PRO A 43 -5.11 -3.20 11.66
CA PRO A 43 -4.08 -4.18 11.95
C PRO A 43 -3.78 -4.27 13.46
N ASP A 44 -3.20 -5.40 13.87
CA ASP A 44 -2.60 -5.57 15.20
C ASP A 44 -1.30 -4.74 15.34
N LEU A 45 -0.75 -4.72 16.55
CA LEU A 45 0.46 -3.95 16.82
C LEU A 45 1.67 -4.49 16.06
N GLU A 46 1.79 -5.80 15.96
CA GLU A 46 2.86 -6.51 15.30
C GLU A 46 2.87 -6.21 13.78
N SER A 47 1.71 -6.18 13.15
CA SER A 47 1.56 -5.77 11.75
C SER A 47 1.97 -4.31 11.51
N ILE A 48 1.62 -3.40 12.44
CA ILE A 48 2.02 -1.99 12.35
C ILE A 48 3.53 -1.87 12.46
N GLN A 49 4.16 -2.54 13.44
CA GLN A 49 5.61 -2.54 13.62
C GLN A 49 6.31 -3.14 12.40
N THR A 50 5.82 -4.28 11.92
CA THR A 50 6.34 -4.94 10.72
C THR A 50 6.25 -4.02 9.50
N CYS A 51 5.15 -3.30 9.31
CA CYS A 51 5.00 -2.38 8.20
C CYS A 51 5.97 -1.18 8.30
N ILE A 52 6.25 -0.69 9.50
CA ILE A 52 7.26 0.36 9.71
C ILE A 52 8.68 -0.15 9.44
N LEU A 53 8.96 -1.41 9.72
CA LEU A 53 10.28 -2.03 9.64
C LEU A 53 10.52 -2.85 8.36
N HIS A 54 9.55 -2.94 7.44
CA HIS A 54 9.55 -3.92 6.35
C HIS A 54 10.76 -3.83 5.42
N ASP A 55 11.30 -2.64 5.20
CA ASP A 55 12.47 -2.41 4.35
C ASP A 55 13.79 -2.41 5.12
N VAL A 56 13.77 -2.43 6.46
CA VAL A 56 15.00 -2.33 7.28
C VAL A 56 15.95 -3.48 7.00
N ILE A 57 15.47 -4.73 6.94
CA ILE A 57 16.32 -5.89 6.65
C ILE A 57 16.73 -5.93 5.16
N GLU A 58 15.88 -5.45 4.25
CA GLU A 58 16.13 -5.55 2.80
C GLU A 58 17.10 -4.48 2.32
N ASP A 59 16.97 -3.24 2.83
CA ASP A 59 17.62 -2.05 2.29
C ASP A 59 18.69 -1.45 3.22
N THR A 60 18.96 -2.08 4.37
CA THR A 60 19.97 -1.60 5.33
C THR A 60 20.90 -2.72 5.81
N THR A 61 21.79 -2.41 6.73
CA THR A 61 22.73 -3.36 7.35
C THR A 61 22.14 -4.09 8.56
N PHE A 62 20.93 -3.76 8.99
CA PHE A 62 20.27 -4.42 10.11
C PHE A 62 19.88 -5.86 9.77
N THR A 63 20.15 -6.76 10.73
CA THR A 63 19.83 -8.19 10.61
C THR A 63 18.50 -8.54 11.28
N GLN A 64 17.99 -9.72 10.98
CA GLN A 64 16.80 -10.25 11.63
C GLN A 64 17.00 -10.38 13.15
N GLU A 65 18.17 -10.86 13.57
CA GLU A 65 18.53 -11.07 14.99
C GLU A 65 18.56 -9.73 15.76
N GLU A 66 18.92 -8.64 15.12
CA GLU A 66 18.88 -7.30 15.74
C GLU A 66 17.45 -6.82 15.92
N ILE A 67 16.56 -7.08 14.95
CA ILE A 67 15.13 -6.77 15.09
C ILE A 67 14.50 -7.64 16.19
N GLU A 68 14.84 -8.93 16.25
CA GLU A 68 14.32 -9.86 17.27
C GLU A 68 14.73 -9.43 18.69
N LYS A 69 15.95 -8.94 18.89
CA LYS A 69 16.41 -8.40 20.19
C LYS A 69 15.67 -7.12 20.60
N GLU A 70 15.28 -6.31 19.63
CA GLU A 70 14.62 -5.02 19.87
C GLU A 70 13.09 -5.15 19.99
N PHE A 71 12.50 -6.15 19.32
CA PHE A 71 11.07 -6.37 19.20
C PHE A 71 10.70 -7.82 19.54
N TRP A 72 9.49 -8.24 19.22
CA TRP A 72 9.05 -9.61 19.39
C TRP A 72 9.59 -10.51 18.28
N GLU A 73 9.86 -11.78 18.57
CA GLU A 73 10.20 -12.81 17.57
C GLU A 73 9.24 -12.78 16.37
N GLU A 74 7.97 -12.56 16.65
CA GLU A 74 6.92 -12.48 15.64
C GLU A 74 7.14 -11.34 14.64
N VAL A 75 7.55 -10.14 15.07
CA VAL A 75 7.84 -9.00 14.19
C VAL A 75 9.05 -9.29 13.32
N ALA A 76 10.13 -9.86 13.90
CA ALA A 76 11.33 -10.24 13.16
C ALA A 76 11.01 -11.31 12.11
N TRP A 77 10.21 -12.29 12.46
CA TRP A 77 9.73 -13.35 11.57
C TRP A 77 8.89 -12.79 10.40
N LEU A 78 7.96 -11.89 10.68
CA LEU A 78 7.14 -11.24 9.64
C LEU A 78 8.02 -10.41 8.67
N CYS A 79 9.00 -9.67 9.18
CA CYS A 79 9.95 -8.91 8.36
C CYS A 79 10.79 -9.83 7.47
N GLU A 80 11.28 -10.96 7.99
CA GLU A 80 12.02 -11.96 7.21
C GLU A 80 11.17 -12.53 6.05
N TRP A 81 9.89 -12.83 6.32
CA TRP A 81 8.99 -13.32 5.28
C TRP A 81 8.73 -12.28 4.19
N LEU A 82 8.63 -11.01 4.55
CA LEU A 82 8.52 -9.91 3.58
C LEU A 82 9.73 -9.89 2.64
N VAL A 83 10.95 -10.02 3.19
CA VAL A 83 12.19 -10.14 2.39
C VAL A 83 12.16 -11.37 1.48
N LYS A 84 11.72 -12.54 1.97
CA LYS A 84 11.60 -13.77 1.17
C LYS A 84 10.61 -13.61 0.01
N VAL A 85 9.51 -12.89 0.22
CA VAL A 85 8.52 -12.59 -0.83
C VAL A 85 9.08 -11.57 -1.84
N SER A 86 9.91 -10.61 -1.41
CA SER A 86 10.50 -9.57 -2.27
C SER A 86 11.65 -10.06 -3.13
N LYS A 87 12.53 -10.93 -2.62
CA LYS A 87 13.80 -11.36 -3.27
C LYS A 87 13.63 -12.29 -4.48
N ILE A 88 12.51 -12.26 -5.18
CA ILE A 88 12.31 -13.10 -6.37
C ILE A 88 12.89 -12.39 -7.59
N ARG A 89 14.16 -12.63 -7.88
CA ARG A 89 14.84 -12.21 -9.12
C ARG A 89 14.95 -13.38 -10.09
N TYR A 90 13.98 -13.56 -11.02
CA TYR A 90 14.12 -14.50 -12.15
C TYR A 90 13.54 -13.96 -13.47
N LYS A 91 13.84 -14.66 -14.61
CA LYS A 91 13.42 -14.28 -15.96
C LYS A 91 11.91 -14.10 -16.09
N TRP A 92 11.47 -13.22 -16.98
CA TRP A 92 10.12 -12.63 -17.04
C TRP A 92 8.94 -13.62 -17.00
N GLU A 93 9.05 -14.78 -17.64
CA GLU A 93 7.95 -15.76 -17.72
C GLU A 93 7.86 -16.64 -16.46
N ASP A 94 9.00 -17.06 -15.89
CA ASP A 94 9.04 -17.90 -14.70
C ASP A 94 8.73 -17.09 -13.42
N ARG A 95 9.05 -15.80 -13.41
CA ARG A 95 8.87 -14.89 -12.27
C ARG A 95 7.41 -14.75 -11.85
N HIS A 96 6.50 -14.75 -12.84
CA HIS A 96 5.08 -14.56 -12.60
C HIS A 96 4.47 -15.69 -11.78
N LEU A 97 4.73 -16.93 -12.19
CA LEU A 97 4.27 -18.13 -11.48
C LEU A 97 4.94 -18.29 -10.12
N GLU A 98 6.22 -17.98 -10.02
CA GLU A 98 6.96 -18.11 -8.77
C GLU A 98 6.56 -17.05 -7.74
N THR A 99 6.34 -15.81 -8.15
CA THR A 99 5.80 -14.76 -7.28
C THR A 99 4.41 -15.13 -6.77
N ILE A 100 3.54 -15.63 -7.65
CA ILE A 100 2.22 -16.12 -7.27
C ILE A 100 2.34 -17.26 -6.25
N LYS A 101 3.17 -18.28 -6.51
CA LYS A 101 3.37 -19.41 -5.60
C LYS A 101 3.87 -18.96 -4.22
N LYS A 102 4.86 -18.07 -4.15
CA LYS A 102 5.41 -17.56 -2.87
C LYS A 102 4.42 -16.66 -2.14
N THR A 103 3.66 -15.84 -2.87
CA THR A 103 2.55 -15.08 -2.30
C THR A 103 1.52 -16.02 -1.66
N PHE A 104 1.12 -17.10 -2.36
CA PHE A 104 0.22 -18.10 -1.80
C PHE A 104 0.84 -18.88 -0.63
N LEU A 105 2.14 -19.18 -0.70
CA LEU A 105 2.83 -19.85 0.41
C LEU A 105 2.89 -18.93 1.65
N ALA A 106 3.18 -17.65 1.46
CA ALA A 106 3.16 -16.66 2.54
C ALA A 106 1.73 -16.50 3.13
N MET A 107 0.69 -16.47 2.29
CA MET A 107 -0.71 -16.46 2.73
C MET A 107 -1.05 -17.68 3.59
N GLY A 108 -0.51 -18.86 3.25
CA GLY A 108 -0.70 -20.08 4.03
C GLY A 108 0.03 -20.09 5.37
N LYS A 109 1.00 -19.18 5.55
CA LYS A 109 1.74 -19.01 6.80
C LYS A 109 1.14 -17.90 7.67
N ASP A 110 1.02 -16.70 7.12
CA ASP A 110 0.43 -15.55 7.81
C ASP A 110 -0.05 -14.49 6.81
N LEU A 111 -1.34 -14.15 6.87
CA LEU A 111 -1.96 -13.15 5.99
C LEU A 111 -1.41 -11.73 6.21
N ARG A 112 -0.88 -11.44 7.39
CA ARG A 112 -0.31 -10.12 7.72
C ARG A 112 0.84 -9.74 6.78
N VAL A 113 1.66 -10.71 6.38
CA VAL A 113 2.73 -10.51 5.38
C VAL A 113 2.17 -9.95 4.08
N ILE A 114 1.03 -10.48 3.61
CA ILE A 114 0.39 -10.03 2.37
C ILE A 114 -0.26 -8.67 2.55
N PHE A 115 -0.90 -8.39 3.68
CA PHE A 115 -1.49 -7.08 3.95
C PHE A 115 -0.43 -5.98 3.95
N VAL A 116 0.69 -6.20 4.61
CA VAL A 116 1.83 -5.27 4.59
C VAL A 116 2.37 -5.11 3.17
N LYS A 117 2.55 -6.21 2.42
CA LYS A 117 3.07 -6.15 1.04
C LYS A 117 2.12 -5.46 0.07
N LEU A 118 0.81 -5.58 0.26
CA LEU A 118 -0.18 -4.84 -0.53
C LEU A 118 -0.16 -3.34 -0.21
N ALA A 119 -0.05 -2.97 1.07
CA ALA A 119 0.05 -1.57 1.49
C ALA A 119 1.34 -0.91 0.96
N ASP A 120 2.49 -1.60 1.06
CA ASP A 120 3.75 -1.22 0.44
C ASP A 120 3.58 -1.00 -1.08
N ARG A 121 2.99 -1.97 -1.78
CA ARG A 121 2.79 -1.90 -3.23
C ARG A 121 1.90 -0.72 -3.63
N ILE A 122 0.83 -0.44 -2.89
CA ILE A 122 -0.04 0.72 -3.15
C ILE A 122 0.78 2.01 -3.03
N HIS A 123 1.56 2.19 -1.96
CA HIS A 123 2.37 3.40 -1.82
C HIS A 123 3.46 3.50 -2.90
N ASN A 124 4.10 2.39 -3.25
CA ASN A 124 5.07 2.35 -4.35
C ASN A 124 4.42 2.75 -5.68
N MET A 125 3.20 2.32 -5.97
CA MET A 125 2.47 2.71 -7.16
C MET A 125 2.08 4.20 -7.16
N GLN A 126 1.73 4.78 -6.02
CA GLN A 126 1.42 6.21 -5.87
C GLN A 126 2.63 7.10 -6.21
N THR A 127 3.85 6.63 -5.88
CA THR A 127 5.11 7.35 -6.08
C THR A 127 5.87 6.94 -7.35
N LEU A 128 5.36 5.99 -8.12
CA LEU A 128 6.04 5.42 -9.29
C LEU A 128 6.31 6.44 -10.40
N HIS A 129 5.54 7.52 -10.45
CA HIS A 129 5.73 8.60 -11.42
C HIS A 129 7.06 9.35 -11.25
N TYR A 130 7.69 9.31 -10.08
CA TYR A 130 9.04 9.86 -9.85
C TYR A 130 10.15 9.01 -10.49
N HIS A 131 9.86 7.75 -10.87
CA HIS A 131 10.88 6.91 -11.48
C HIS A 131 11.22 7.42 -12.89
N PRO A 132 12.54 7.69 -13.22
CA PRO A 132 12.93 8.34 -14.47
C PRO A 132 12.67 7.48 -15.70
N GLU A 133 12.78 6.15 -15.59
CA GLU A 133 12.66 5.21 -16.72
C GLU A 133 11.20 4.81 -17.01
N PRO A 134 10.61 5.23 -18.17
CA PRO A 134 9.23 4.86 -18.52
C PRO A 134 9.02 3.34 -18.63
N LYS A 135 9.97 2.60 -19.24
CA LYS A 135 9.89 1.14 -19.38
C LYS A 135 9.83 0.41 -18.02
N LYS A 136 10.55 0.92 -17.02
CA LYS A 136 10.52 0.34 -15.68
C LYS A 136 9.21 0.64 -14.97
N ARG A 137 8.65 1.85 -15.16
CA ARG A 137 7.30 2.17 -14.66
C ARG A 137 6.24 1.24 -15.22
N GLU A 138 6.27 1.04 -16.55
CA GLU A 138 5.34 0.14 -17.24
C GLU A 138 5.48 -1.31 -16.74
N LYS A 139 6.71 -1.80 -16.58
CA LYS A 139 6.98 -3.14 -16.06
C LYS A 139 6.43 -3.34 -14.65
N ILE A 140 6.64 -2.37 -13.74
CA ILE A 140 6.13 -2.43 -12.37
C ILE A 140 4.59 -2.38 -12.36
N ALA A 141 3.99 -1.55 -13.23
CA ALA A 141 2.55 -1.45 -13.36
C ALA A 141 1.93 -2.77 -13.88
N LEU A 142 2.54 -3.40 -14.90
CA LEU A 142 2.12 -4.70 -15.43
C LEU A 142 2.21 -5.81 -14.36
N GLU A 143 3.31 -5.86 -13.61
CA GLU A 143 3.47 -6.80 -12.49
C GLU A 143 2.38 -6.60 -11.44
N THR A 144 2.12 -5.34 -11.09
CA THR A 144 1.10 -4.99 -10.09
C THR A 144 -0.30 -5.40 -10.56
N MET A 145 -0.64 -5.13 -11.81
CA MET A 145 -1.93 -5.50 -12.40
C MET A 145 -2.12 -7.03 -12.48
N LYS A 146 -1.05 -7.76 -12.78
CA LYS A 146 -1.12 -9.22 -12.99
C LYS A 146 -1.05 -10.04 -11.71
N ILE A 147 -0.43 -9.51 -10.64
CA ILE A 147 -0.19 -10.24 -9.39
C ILE A 147 -0.93 -9.63 -8.21
N TYR A 148 -0.62 -8.38 -7.87
CA TYR A 148 -1.07 -7.77 -6.62
C TYR A 148 -2.56 -7.41 -6.62
N ALA A 149 -3.09 -6.87 -7.72
CA ALA A 149 -4.50 -6.55 -7.82
C ALA A 149 -5.38 -7.82 -7.75
N PRO A 150 -5.10 -8.95 -8.46
CA PRO A 150 -5.80 -10.20 -8.28
C PRO A 150 -5.68 -10.81 -6.88
N VAL A 151 -4.54 -10.66 -6.19
CA VAL A 151 -4.38 -11.10 -4.80
C VAL A 151 -5.29 -10.30 -3.88
N ALA A 152 -5.30 -8.97 -3.99
CA ALA A 152 -6.20 -8.12 -3.22
C ALA A 152 -7.67 -8.49 -3.45
N LYS A 153 -8.07 -8.75 -4.72
CA LYS A 153 -9.41 -9.23 -5.08
C LYS A 153 -9.78 -10.54 -4.38
N ARG A 154 -8.89 -11.51 -4.37
CA ARG A 154 -9.12 -12.82 -3.74
C ARG A 154 -9.26 -12.75 -2.22
N LEU A 155 -8.63 -11.75 -1.60
CA LEU A 155 -8.72 -11.46 -0.18
C LEU A 155 -9.91 -10.54 0.17
N TRP A 156 -10.78 -10.22 -0.80
CA TRP A 156 -11.94 -9.32 -0.64
C TRP A 156 -11.54 -7.89 -0.24
N LEU A 157 -10.27 -7.49 -0.47
CA LEU A 157 -9.74 -6.17 -0.19
C LEU A 157 -10.04 -5.23 -1.37
N TYR A 158 -11.31 -4.96 -1.64
CA TYR A 158 -11.75 -4.22 -2.82
C TYR A 158 -11.15 -2.81 -2.92
N GLN A 159 -10.97 -2.11 -1.81
CA GLN A 159 -10.37 -0.78 -1.81
C GLN A 159 -8.90 -0.84 -2.28
N TYR A 160 -8.15 -1.85 -1.84
CA TYR A 160 -6.78 -2.10 -2.26
C TYR A 160 -6.70 -2.49 -3.73
N GLN A 161 -7.61 -3.38 -4.19
CA GLN A 161 -7.72 -3.75 -5.61
C GLN A 161 -7.93 -2.51 -6.47
N ILE A 162 -8.94 -1.69 -6.16
CA ILE A 162 -9.28 -0.47 -6.90
C ILE A 162 -8.11 0.52 -6.89
N ALA A 163 -7.43 0.70 -5.76
CA ALA A 163 -6.28 1.59 -5.66
C ALA A 163 -5.12 1.13 -6.57
N LEU A 164 -4.83 -0.17 -6.58
CA LEU A 164 -3.80 -0.77 -7.44
C LEU A 164 -4.17 -0.68 -8.92
N GLU A 165 -5.39 -1.07 -9.30
CA GLU A 165 -5.86 -1.03 -10.69
C GLU A 165 -5.87 0.40 -11.25
N ASN A 166 -6.36 1.38 -10.49
CA ASN A 166 -6.37 2.78 -10.91
C ASN A 166 -4.95 3.34 -11.10
N ALA A 167 -4.03 3.01 -10.19
CA ALA A 167 -2.64 3.43 -10.30
C ALA A 167 -1.95 2.80 -11.52
N CYS A 168 -2.21 1.52 -11.80
CA CYS A 168 -1.71 0.83 -12.98
C CYS A 168 -2.31 1.40 -14.27
N PHE A 169 -3.62 1.63 -14.30
CA PHE A 169 -4.33 2.16 -15.46
C PHE A 169 -3.78 3.53 -15.90
N LYS A 170 -3.50 4.40 -14.91
CA LYS A 170 -2.88 5.71 -15.17
C LYS A 170 -1.52 5.62 -15.88
N ILE A 171 -0.76 4.54 -15.66
CA ILE A 171 0.59 4.36 -16.21
C ILE A 171 0.52 3.62 -17.54
N LEU A 172 -0.31 2.57 -17.63
CA LEU A 172 -0.39 1.70 -18.80
C LEU A 172 -1.23 2.32 -19.93
N TYR A 173 -2.23 3.12 -19.60
CA TYR A 173 -3.20 3.71 -20.54
C TYR A 173 -3.41 5.20 -20.24
N PRO A 174 -2.36 6.04 -20.36
CA PRO A 174 -2.41 7.44 -19.92
C PRO A 174 -3.41 8.30 -20.69
N GLU A 175 -3.62 8.06 -21.97
CA GLU A 175 -4.55 8.87 -22.78
C GLU A 175 -6.01 8.50 -22.50
N GLU A 176 -6.30 7.21 -22.37
CA GLU A 176 -7.61 6.71 -21.96
C GLU A 176 -7.96 7.19 -20.55
N PHE A 177 -6.98 7.15 -19.62
CA PHE A 177 -7.15 7.67 -18.28
C PHE A 177 -7.52 9.15 -18.27
N LYS A 178 -6.79 9.99 -19.03
CA LYS A 178 -7.09 11.43 -19.17
C LYS A 178 -8.49 11.67 -19.71
N THR A 179 -8.86 10.90 -20.73
CA THR A 179 -10.18 10.98 -21.36
C THR A 179 -11.29 10.67 -20.36
N ILE A 180 -11.20 9.55 -19.65
CA ILE A 180 -12.18 9.14 -18.64
C ILE A 180 -12.26 10.16 -17.51
N VAL A 181 -11.12 10.64 -16.98
CA VAL A 181 -11.09 11.67 -15.94
C VAL A 181 -11.76 12.96 -16.40
N SER A 182 -11.57 13.36 -17.67
CA SER A 182 -12.22 14.55 -18.25
C SER A 182 -13.74 14.41 -18.29
N TYR A 183 -14.25 13.25 -18.72
CA TYR A 183 -15.68 12.93 -18.73
C TYR A 183 -16.25 12.91 -17.31
N LEU A 184 -15.59 12.27 -16.37
CA LEU A 184 -16.01 12.22 -14.98
C LEU A 184 -16.08 13.62 -14.36
N LYS A 185 -15.06 14.46 -14.56
CA LYS A 185 -15.09 15.85 -14.08
C LYS A 185 -16.26 16.63 -14.65
N LYS A 186 -16.53 16.50 -15.95
CA LYS A 186 -17.67 17.16 -16.60
C LYS A 186 -19.01 16.67 -16.03
N TRP A 187 -19.11 15.37 -15.79
CA TRP A 187 -20.31 14.75 -15.21
C TRP A 187 -20.53 15.16 -13.75
N TYR A 188 -19.47 15.10 -12.92
CA TYR A 188 -19.54 15.51 -11.51
C TYR A 188 -19.78 17.01 -11.33
N SER A 189 -19.24 17.89 -12.17
CA SER A 189 -19.52 19.33 -12.09
C SER A 189 -21.01 19.66 -12.26
N GLY A 190 -21.73 18.82 -13.00
CA GLY A 190 -23.20 18.91 -13.13
C GLY A 190 -23.96 18.32 -11.94
N SER A 191 -23.46 17.22 -11.36
CA SER A 191 -24.13 16.47 -10.28
C SER A 191 -23.91 17.08 -8.89
N ASP A 192 -22.82 17.81 -8.66
CA ASP A 192 -22.51 18.42 -7.35
C ASP A 192 -23.62 19.36 -6.85
N LYS A 193 -24.29 20.08 -7.78
CA LYS A 193 -25.44 20.92 -7.48
C LYS A 193 -26.68 20.11 -7.01
N TYR A 194 -26.88 18.93 -7.61
CA TYR A 194 -27.98 18.02 -7.23
C TYR A 194 -27.69 17.34 -5.89
N ILE A 195 -26.47 16.87 -5.68
CA ILE A 195 -26.04 16.22 -4.42
C ILE A 195 -26.17 17.22 -3.25
N LYS A 196 -25.69 18.45 -3.39
CA LYS A 196 -25.83 19.50 -2.36
C LYS A 196 -27.28 19.81 -2.06
N LYS A 197 -28.14 19.87 -3.08
CA LYS A 197 -29.58 20.04 -2.91
C LYS A 197 -30.23 18.85 -2.19
N TRP A 198 -29.83 17.64 -2.49
CA TRP A 198 -30.30 16.43 -1.82
C TRP A 198 -29.88 16.39 -0.34
N ILE A 199 -28.61 16.63 -0.06
CA ILE A 199 -28.10 16.71 1.33
C ILE A 199 -28.87 17.78 2.11
N PHE A 200 -29.06 18.99 1.56
CA PHE A 200 -29.83 20.05 2.18
C PHE A 200 -31.26 19.62 2.49
N ASN A 201 -31.94 18.97 1.54
CA ASN A 201 -33.32 18.53 1.74
C ASN A 201 -33.45 17.46 2.82
N ILE A 202 -32.52 16.46 2.82
CA ILE A 202 -32.49 15.40 3.84
C ILE A 202 -32.19 15.99 5.22
N THR A 203 -31.22 16.89 5.35
CA THR A 203 -30.89 17.54 6.60
C THR A 203 -32.08 18.31 7.15
N LYS A 204 -32.83 19.03 6.27
CA LYS A 204 -34.03 19.75 6.64
C LYS A 204 -35.18 18.84 7.09
N LEU A 205 -35.34 17.69 6.46
CA LEU A 205 -36.33 16.67 6.85
C LEU A 205 -35.97 16.07 8.22
N LEU A 206 -34.72 15.66 8.41
CA LEU A 206 -34.27 15.14 9.68
C LEU A 206 -34.41 16.15 10.84
N GLN A 207 -34.08 17.42 10.62
CA GLN A 207 -34.28 18.46 11.60
C GLN A 207 -35.75 18.68 11.96
N LYS A 208 -36.67 18.49 11.01
CA LYS A 208 -38.11 18.63 11.25
C LYS A 208 -38.70 17.49 12.07
N GLU A 209 -38.18 16.27 11.90
CA GLU A 209 -38.61 15.08 12.63
C GLU A 209 -37.99 14.94 14.04
N TRP A 210 -36.77 15.49 14.25
CA TRP A 210 -36.06 15.43 15.56
C TRP A 210 -36.39 16.63 16.50
N ILE A 211 -37.16 17.61 16.07
CA ILE A 211 -37.59 18.78 16.89
C ILE A 211 -39.07 18.64 17.32
N SER A 212 -39.72 17.54 16.99
CA SER A 212 -41.13 17.28 17.30
C SER A 212 -41.38 16.26 18.42
N ASP A 213 -40.35 15.95 19.26
CA ASP A 213 -40.51 15.19 20.50
C ASP A 213 -40.04 16.06 21.72
#